data_39b5898eb41e1a08ca373825cf043bf0
#
_entry.id   39b5898eb41e1a08ca373825cf043bf0
#
_cell.length_a   1.000
_cell.length_b   1.000
_cell.length_c   1.000
_cell.angle_alpha   90.00
_cell.angle_beta   90.00
_cell.angle_gamma   90.00
#
_symmetry.space_group_name_H-M   'P 1'
#
loop_
_entity.id
_entity.type
_entity.pdbx_description
1 polymer ?
#
loop_
_entity_poly.entity_id
_entity_poly.type
_entity_poly.pdbx_seq_one_letter_code
_entity_poly.pdbx_strand_id
1 'polypeptide(L)'
;MTAPLSDLPRWLRERRAGLGLRQDEVARLTALHGGEAGSVTQPYLSRLERGTRPLGALTPARQDALRRALEISASEWVARTGLPLLTTPGAGGELLSTLDLIRVPVRALASAGLPLSEDHGSVIDHELVPLREHRPDMLVLEVQGDSMSTGEGGAGGIRPGDRIYVDPGDLDLREGRIYVLHVPGLGLTVKRLRRFGPHLWLTSDNPDHPPVKPEEATVVGRVYFHQPRGNRL
;
A
#
# COMPACT_ATOMS: atom_id res chain seq x y z
N MET A 1 10.65 10.08 -26.55
CA MET A 1 9.23 10.18 -26.87
C MET A 1 8.53 8.99 -26.21
N THR A 2 7.86 9.22 -25.08
CA THR A 2 7.11 8.19 -24.37
C THR A 2 5.80 7.96 -25.14
N ALA A 3 5.52 6.72 -25.57
CA ALA A 3 4.26 6.39 -26.23
C ALA A 3 3.09 6.66 -25.25
N PRO A 4 1.95 7.17 -25.72
CA PRO A 4 0.82 7.43 -24.85
C PRO A 4 0.32 6.15 -24.20
N LEU A 5 -0.05 6.23 -22.92
CA LEU A 5 -0.57 5.12 -22.10
C LEU A 5 -1.77 4.37 -22.72
N SER A 6 -2.43 4.99 -23.69
CA SER A 6 -3.55 4.42 -24.45
C SER A 6 -3.19 3.22 -25.34
N ASP A 7 -1.91 3.03 -25.68
CA ASP A 7 -1.46 1.96 -26.60
C ASP A 7 -0.96 0.68 -25.91
N LEU A 8 -0.88 0.66 -24.57
CA LEU A 8 -0.36 -0.50 -23.82
C LEU A 8 -1.12 -1.82 -24.07
N PRO A 9 -2.46 -1.84 -24.13
CA PRO A 9 -3.20 -3.07 -24.45
C PRO A 9 -2.85 -3.64 -25.81
N ARG A 10 -2.72 -2.78 -26.81
CA ARG A 10 -2.34 -3.15 -28.16
C ARG A 10 -0.90 -3.66 -28.21
N TRP A 11 0.01 -2.95 -27.58
CA TRP A 11 1.41 -3.35 -27.49
C TRP A 11 1.61 -4.73 -26.85
N LEU A 12 0.93 -5.04 -25.73
CA LEU A 12 0.99 -6.37 -25.11
C LEU A 12 0.51 -7.46 -26.06
N ARG A 13 -0.59 -7.23 -26.78
CA ARG A 13 -1.14 -8.16 -27.76
C ARG A 13 -0.17 -8.40 -28.93
N GLU A 14 0.40 -7.32 -29.48
CA GLU A 14 1.37 -7.39 -30.59
C GLU A 14 2.62 -8.14 -30.15
N ARG A 15 3.13 -7.86 -28.94
CA ARG A 15 4.29 -8.57 -28.39
C ARG A 15 4.04 -10.06 -28.25
N ARG A 16 2.91 -10.44 -27.66
CA ARG A 16 2.50 -11.86 -27.55
C ARG A 16 2.35 -12.53 -28.92
N ALA A 17 1.68 -11.86 -29.85
CA ALA A 17 1.51 -12.39 -31.21
C ALA A 17 2.83 -12.55 -31.94
N GLY A 18 3.76 -11.58 -31.78
CA GLY A 18 5.10 -11.67 -32.35
C GLY A 18 5.93 -12.85 -31.86
N LEU A 19 5.65 -13.35 -30.66
CA LEU A 19 6.24 -14.56 -30.08
C LEU A 19 5.48 -15.85 -30.47
N GLY A 20 4.40 -15.75 -31.24
CA GLY A 20 3.55 -16.87 -31.60
C GLY A 20 2.76 -17.48 -30.44
N LEU A 21 2.69 -16.82 -29.31
CA LEU A 21 2.08 -17.34 -28.10
C LEU A 21 0.55 -17.09 -28.04
N ARG A 22 -0.18 -18.09 -27.56
CA ARG A 22 -1.60 -17.95 -27.18
C ARG A 22 -1.70 -17.39 -25.75
N GLN A 23 -2.85 -16.84 -25.39
CA GLN A 23 -3.09 -16.26 -24.05
C GLN A 23 -2.97 -17.29 -22.91
N ASP A 24 -3.36 -18.55 -23.16
CA ASP A 24 -3.20 -19.63 -22.18
C ASP A 24 -1.74 -20.05 -21.97
N GLU A 25 -0.92 -19.93 -23.01
CA GLU A 25 0.53 -20.19 -22.93
C GLU A 25 1.23 -19.11 -22.11
N VAL A 26 0.92 -17.84 -22.34
CA VAL A 26 1.42 -16.75 -21.51
C VAL A 26 0.99 -16.91 -20.06
N ALA A 27 -0.26 -17.30 -19.80
CA ALA A 27 -0.73 -17.58 -18.44
C ALA A 27 0.12 -18.65 -17.73
N ARG A 28 0.43 -19.75 -18.42
CA ARG A 28 1.33 -20.80 -17.90
C ARG A 28 2.76 -20.30 -17.68
N LEU A 29 3.31 -19.52 -18.60
CA LEU A 29 4.65 -18.93 -18.47
C LEU A 29 4.72 -17.98 -17.28
N THR A 30 3.67 -17.18 -17.02
CA THR A 30 3.66 -16.32 -15.84
C THR A 30 3.70 -17.12 -14.53
N ALA A 31 3.00 -18.23 -14.46
CA ALA A 31 3.07 -19.12 -13.30
C ALA A 31 4.46 -19.77 -13.13
N LEU A 32 5.11 -20.13 -14.24
CA LEU A 32 6.47 -20.68 -14.25
C LEU A 32 7.48 -19.65 -13.76
N HIS A 33 7.38 -18.40 -14.21
CA HIS A 33 8.36 -17.34 -13.89
C HIS A 33 8.16 -16.73 -12.50
N GLY A 34 6.93 -16.67 -11.98
CA GLY A 34 6.59 -15.96 -10.74
C GLY A 34 5.90 -16.80 -9.67
N GLY A 35 5.75 -18.10 -9.87
CA GLY A 35 5.01 -18.97 -8.97
C GLY A 35 3.56 -18.51 -8.81
N GLU A 36 2.95 -18.85 -7.67
CA GLU A 36 1.56 -18.46 -7.37
C GLU A 36 1.37 -16.95 -7.31
N ALA A 37 2.31 -16.23 -6.70
CA ALA A 37 2.26 -14.77 -6.55
C ALA A 37 2.36 -14.02 -7.89
N GLY A 38 3.09 -14.59 -8.86
CA GLY A 38 3.31 -14.00 -10.19
C GLY A 38 2.31 -14.48 -11.26
N SER A 39 1.46 -15.44 -10.94
CA SER A 39 0.53 -16.03 -11.92
C SER A 39 -0.52 -15.02 -12.41
N VAL A 40 -0.64 -14.92 -13.73
CA VAL A 40 -1.67 -14.12 -14.42
C VAL A 40 -2.55 -15.08 -15.21
N THR A 41 -3.83 -15.17 -14.87
CA THR A 41 -4.76 -16.08 -15.55
C THR A 41 -5.10 -15.62 -16.97
N GLN A 42 -5.46 -16.53 -17.85
CA GLN A 42 -5.85 -16.22 -19.24
C GLN A 42 -6.99 -15.17 -19.30
N PRO A 43 -8.09 -15.26 -18.50
CA PRO A 43 -9.12 -14.23 -18.52
C PRO A 43 -8.62 -12.85 -18.08
N TYR A 44 -7.64 -12.82 -17.16
CA TYR A 44 -7.03 -11.55 -16.73
C TYR A 44 -6.19 -10.94 -17.86
N LEU A 45 -5.33 -11.74 -18.50
CA LEU A 45 -4.54 -11.32 -19.65
C LEU A 45 -5.43 -10.78 -20.79
N SER A 46 -6.53 -11.48 -21.07
CA SER A 46 -7.51 -11.03 -22.06
C SER A 46 -8.10 -9.65 -21.75
N ARG A 47 -8.33 -9.34 -20.48
CA ARG A 47 -8.82 -8.01 -20.05
C ARG A 47 -7.74 -6.92 -20.19
N LEU A 48 -6.48 -7.26 -19.91
CA LEU A 48 -5.35 -6.35 -20.13
C LEU A 48 -5.21 -5.99 -21.61
N GLU A 49 -5.21 -7.01 -22.49
CA GLU A 49 -5.08 -6.82 -23.94
C GLU A 49 -6.29 -6.12 -24.60
N ARG A 50 -7.45 -6.11 -23.96
CA ARG A 50 -8.63 -5.36 -24.39
C ARG A 50 -8.71 -3.95 -23.78
N GLY A 51 -7.79 -3.60 -22.88
CA GLY A 51 -7.81 -2.32 -22.18
C GLY A 51 -8.93 -2.16 -21.15
N THR A 52 -9.67 -3.25 -20.85
CA THR A 52 -10.73 -3.22 -19.83
C THR A 52 -10.19 -3.34 -18.39
N ARG A 53 -8.89 -3.57 -18.26
CA ARG A 53 -8.17 -3.52 -16.99
C ARG A 53 -6.80 -2.87 -17.18
N PRO A 54 -6.42 -1.89 -16.35
CA PRO A 54 -5.12 -1.23 -16.47
C PRO A 54 -4.00 -2.18 -16.03
N LEU A 55 -2.85 -2.07 -16.70
CA LEU A 55 -1.66 -2.87 -16.40
C LEU A 55 -1.13 -2.60 -14.97
N GLY A 56 -1.26 -1.38 -14.48
CA GLY A 56 -0.89 -0.98 -13.13
C GLY A 56 -1.71 -1.64 -12.01
N ALA A 57 -2.85 -2.29 -12.35
CA ALA A 57 -3.61 -3.09 -11.38
C ALA A 57 -3.00 -4.47 -11.10
N LEU A 58 -1.94 -4.86 -11.81
CA LEU A 58 -1.15 -6.06 -11.49
C LEU A 58 -0.20 -5.77 -10.32
N THR A 59 -0.06 -6.74 -9.43
CA THR A 59 1.01 -6.70 -8.43
C THR A 59 2.38 -6.68 -9.11
N PRO A 60 3.43 -6.12 -8.49
CA PRO A 60 4.77 -6.11 -9.06
C PRO A 60 5.28 -7.51 -9.46
N ALA A 61 4.99 -8.54 -8.66
CA ALA A 61 5.35 -9.92 -8.99
C ALA A 61 4.68 -10.39 -10.29
N ARG A 62 3.40 -10.06 -10.51
CA ARG A 62 2.67 -10.39 -11.74
C ARG A 62 3.17 -9.57 -12.93
N GLN A 63 3.56 -8.32 -12.72
CA GLN A 63 4.15 -7.49 -13.77
C GLN A 63 5.48 -8.08 -14.26
N ASP A 64 6.38 -8.47 -13.34
CA ASP A 64 7.67 -9.07 -13.68
C ASP A 64 7.49 -10.44 -14.36
N ALA A 65 6.60 -11.28 -13.86
CA ALA A 65 6.28 -12.57 -14.48
C ALA A 65 5.70 -12.41 -15.90
N LEU A 66 4.79 -11.44 -16.11
CA LEU A 66 4.23 -11.13 -17.42
C LEU A 66 5.27 -10.60 -18.38
N ARG A 67 6.13 -9.70 -17.91
CA ARG A 67 7.26 -9.19 -18.68
C ARG A 67 8.18 -10.31 -19.16
N ARG A 68 8.59 -11.22 -18.26
CA ARG A 68 9.44 -12.38 -18.60
C ARG A 68 8.76 -13.31 -19.58
N ALA A 69 7.47 -13.61 -19.36
CA ALA A 69 6.68 -14.45 -20.24
C ALA A 69 6.57 -13.88 -21.68
N LEU A 70 6.64 -12.58 -21.81
CA LEU A 70 6.59 -11.87 -23.10
C LEU A 70 7.99 -11.47 -23.62
N GLU A 71 9.07 -11.95 -22.97
CA GLU A 71 10.47 -11.65 -23.33
C GLU A 71 10.74 -10.14 -23.49
N ILE A 72 10.13 -9.33 -22.63
CA ILE A 72 10.32 -7.89 -22.59
C ILE A 72 11.48 -7.57 -21.64
N SER A 73 12.47 -6.79 -22.06
CA SER A 73 13.54 -6.35 -21.17
C SER A 73 13.02 -5.43 -20.06
N ALA A 74 13.74 -5.38 -18.93
CA ALA A 74 13.38 -4.50 -17.82
C ALA A 74 13.33 -3.02 -18.25
N SER A 75 14.32 -2.59 -19.06
CA SER A 75 14.39 -1.23 -19.57
C SER A 75 13.25 -0.90 -20.54
N GLU A 76 12.89 -1.82 -21.43
CA GLU A 76 11.76 -1.66 -22.35
C GLU A 76 10.44 -1.58 -21.60
N TRP A 77 10.25 -2.44 -20.59
CA TRP A 77 9.05 -2.41 -19.73
C TRP A 77 8.85 -1.06 -19.07
N VAL A 78 9.89 -0.57 -18.35
CA VAL A 78 9.81 0.72 -17.65
C VAL A 78 9.60 1.88 -18.64
N ALA A 79 10.32 1.87 -19.78
CA ALA A 79 10.19 2.92 -20.79
C ALA A 79 8.79 2.98 -21.40
N ARG A 80 8.12 1.83 -21.60
CA ARG A 80 6.80 1.73 -22.22
C ARG A 80 5.65 1.93 -21.25
N THR A 81 5.76 1.37 -20.05
CA THR A 81 4.65 1.34 -19.08
C THR A 81 4.73 2.43 -18.02
N GLY A 82 5.94 2.97 -17.78
CA GLY A 82 6.21 3.84 -16.64
C GLY A 82 6.16 3.11 -15.28
N LEU A 83 5.94 1.79 -15.29
CA LEU A 83 5.82 0.99 -14.07
C LEU A 83 7.20 0.46 -13.65
N PRO A 84 7.65 0.72 -12.42
CA PRO A 84 8.89 0.17 -11.92
C PRO A 84 8.81 -1.35 -11.79
N LEU A 85 9.90 -2.05 -12.09
CA LEU A 85 10.01 -3.49 -11.93
C LEU A 85 10.68 -3.83 -10.61
N LEU A 86 10.10 -4.81 -9.91
CA LEU A 86 10.82 -5.54 -8.86
C LEU A 86 11.72 -6.58 -9.53
N THR A 87 13.01 -6.34 -9.57
CA THR A 87 13.96 -7.43 -9.86
C THR A 87 14.11 -8.27 -8.59
N THR A 88 13.54 -9.47 -8.59
CA THR A 88 13.93 -10.49 -7.60
C THR A 88 15.38 -10.84 -7.88
N PRO A 89 16.32 -10.72 -6.93
CA PRO A 89 17.71 -11.14 -7.17
C PRO A 89 17.71 -12.65 -7.42
N GLY A 90 18.05 -13.05 -8.64
CA GLY A 90 18.45 -14.41 -8.94
C GLY A 90 19.72 -14.73 -8.17
N ALA A 91 19.85 -15.96 -7.65
CA ALA A 91 21.00 -16.47 -6.92
C ALA A 91 22.31 -16.16 -7.64
N GLY A 92 23.07 -15.20 -7.13
CA GLY A 92 24.34 -14.76 -7.65
C GLY A 92 24.63 -13.38 -7.07
N GLY A 93 25.36 -13.31 -5.96
CA GLY A 93 25.59 -12.07 -5.23
C GLY A 93 26.25 -11.02 -6.10
N GLU A 94 25.56 -9.92 -6.32
CA GLU A 94 26.18 -8.64 -6.63
C GLU A 94 25.27 -7.51 -6.16
N LEU A 95 25.79 -6.80 -5.14
CA LEU A 95 25.63 -5.39 -4.80
C LEU A 95 24.24 -4.73 -4.91
N LEU A 96 23.68 -4.42 -3.76
CA LEU A 96 22.93 -3.23 -3.36
C LEU A 96 22.92 -2.09 -4.39
N SER A 97 22.27 -2.28 -5.53
CA SER A 97 21.97 -1.19 -6.44
C SER A 97 20.47 -0.98 -6.52
N THR A 98 20.06 0.15 -5.98
CA THR A 98 18.74 0.73 -6.02
C THR A 98 17.73 0.01 -5.11
N LEU A 99 17.68 0.44 -3.87
CA LEU A 99 16.51 0.23 -3.02
C LEU A 99 15.29 0.67 -3.83
N ASP A 100 14.45 -0.28 -4.23
CA ASP A 100 13.17 0.01 -4.86
C ASP A 100 12.30 0.72 -3.80
N LEU A 101 12.43 2.04 -3.76
CA LEU A 101 11.73 2.92 -2.84
C LEU A 101 10.55 3.57 -3.57
N ILE A 102 9.40 3.52 -2.95
CA ILE A 102 8.23 4.25 -3.39
C ILE A 102 8.11 5.51 -2.55
N ARG A 103 7.94 6.63 -3.22
CA ARG A 103 7.68 7.90 -2.56
C ARG A 103 6.20 7.99 -2.20
N VAL A 104 5.89 7.91 -0.91
CA VAL A 104 4.53 7.99 -0.36
C VAL A 104 4.35 9.35 0.31
N PRO A 105 3.26 10.09 0.04
CA PRO A 105 3.01 11.36 0.70
C PRO A 105 2.70 11.13 2.19
N VAL A 106 3.34 11.92 3.05
CA VAL A 106 3.02 12.00 4.48
C VAL A 106 1.99 13.10 4.68
N ARG A 107 0.90 12.78 5.37
CA ARG A 107 -0.18 13.72 5.64
C ARG A 107 -0.33 13.92 7.16
N ALA A 108 -0.72 15.12 7.56
CA ALA A 108 -1.04 15.38 8.96
C ALA A 108 -2.35 14.66 9.34
N LEU A 109 -2.34 13.95 10.46
CA LEU A 109 -3.55 13.40 11.05
C LEU A 109 -4.32 14.54 11.74
N ALA A 110 -5.11 15.29 10.97
CA ALA A 110 -5.87 16.41 11.52
C ALA A 110 -7.12 15.93 12.27
N SER A 111 -7.23 16.33 13.53
CA SER A 111 -8.37 16.00 14.41
C SER A 111 -9.64 16.80 14.11
N ALA A 112 -9.71 17.61 13.06
CA ALA A 112 -10.85 18.47 12.81
C ALA A 112 -11.58 18.13 11.50
N GLY A 113 -12.67 17.40 11.62
CA GLY A 113 -13.90 17.55 10.84
C GLY A 113 -13.87 17.53 9.30
N LEU A 114 -12.80 17.09 8.66
CA LEU A 114 -12.79 16.97 7.21
C LEU A 114 -13.42 15.63 6.80
N PRO A 115 -14.36 15.65 5.83
CA PRO A 115 -14.89 14.41 5.27
C PRO A 115 -13.76 13.62 4.60
N LEU A 116 -13.93 12.29 4.55
CA LEU A 116 -13.08 11.33 3.82
C LEU A 116 -13.13 11.52 2.28
N SER A 117 -13.36 12.73 1.79
CA SER A 117 -13.23 13.06 0.38
C SER A 117 -11.74 13.13 0.02
N GLU A 118 -11.41 12.79 -1.20
CA GLU A 118 -10.10 12.53 -1.83
C GLU A 118 -8.87 13.37 -1.41
N ASP A 119 -9.03 14.28 -0.47
CA ASP A 119 -8.00 15.18 0.06
C ASP A 119 -7.78 14.88 1.56
N HIS A 120 -7.12 13.76 1.86
CA HIS A 120 -6.77 13.33 3.23
C HIS A 120 -5.76 14.25 3.90
N GLY A 121 -6.07 15.55 4.02
CA GLY A 121 -5.22 16.55 4.63
C GLY A 121 -4.04 16.98 3.75
N SER A 122 -3.41 18.10 4.13
CA SER A 122 -2.26 18.65 3.41
C SER A 122 -1.09 17.66 3.46
N VAL A 123 -0.43 17.45 2.31
CA VAL A 123 0.84 16.74 2.25
C VAL A 123 1.89 17.61 2.95
N ILE A 124 2.45 17.10 4.03
CA ILE A 124 3.44 17.82 4.85
C ILE A 124 4.87 17.35 4.58
N ASP A 125 5.04 16.13 4.07
CA ASP A 125 6.34 15.52 3.76
C ASP A 125 6.13 14.32 2.82
N HIS A 126 7.22 13.64 2.48
CA HIS A 126 7.20 12.39 1.74
C HIS A 126 8.11 11.36 2.42
N GLU A 127 7.64 10.12 2.48
CA GLU A 127 8.42 9.00 2.98
C GLU A 127 8.88 8.10 1.82
N LEU A 128 10.11 7.61 1.91
CA LEU A 128 10.64 6.61 0.99
C LEU A 128 10.41 5.23 1.60
N VAL A 129 9.41 4.53 1.12
CA VAL A 129 9.01 3.22 1.63
C VAL A 129 9.58 2.14 0.74
N PRO A 130 10.31 1.14 1.30
CA PRO A 130 10.74 -0.02 0.53
C PRO A 130 9.53 -0.71 -0.11
N LEU A 131 9.65 -1.07 -1.39
CA LEU A 131 8.55 -1.66 -2.15
C LEU A 131 7.99 -2.94 -1.48
N ARG A 132 8.84 -3.72 -0.81
CA ARG A 132 8.42 -4.92 -0.03
C ARG A 132 7.51 -4.58 1.15
N GLU A 133 7.54 -3.34 1.63
CA GLU A 133 6.76 -2.84 2.76
C GLU A 133 5.56 -2.00 2.28
N HIS A 134 5.57 -1.62 1.00
CA HIS A 134 4.50 -0.87 0.37
C HIS A 134 3.25 -1.74 0.22
N ARG A 135 2.10 -1.18 0.56
CA ARG A 135 0.78 -1.78 0.37
C ARG A 135 -0.02 -0.91 -0.60
N PRO A 136 -0.92 -1.50 -1.41
CA PRO A 136 -1.80 -0.71 -2.27
C PRO A 136 -2.56 0.32 -1.44
N ASP A 137 -2.58 1.57 -1.93
CA ASP A 137 -3.31 2.68 -1.31
C ASP A 137 -2.91 3.01 0.14
N MET A 138 -1.75 2.53 0.60
CA MET A 138 -1.27 2.80 1.95
C MET A 138 -1.21 4.30 2.24
N LEU A 139 -1.54 4.65 3.49
CA LEU A 139 -1.40 6.01 3.99
C LEU A 139 -0.24 6.09 4.97
N VAL A 140 0.56 7.16 4.87
CA VAL A 140 1.52 7.54 5.90
C VAL A 140 1.02 8.81 6.57
N LEU A 141 0.74 8.72 7.87
CA LEU A 141 0.16 9.81 8.64
C LEU A 141 1.10 10.22 9.76
N GLU A 142 1.32 11.53 9.93
CA GLU A 142 2.00 12.08 11.10
C GLU A 142 0.97 12.34 12.20
N VAL A 143 1.20 11.76 13.36
CA VAL A 143 0.31 11.87 14.53
C VAL A 143 0.47 13.24 15.18
N GLN A 144 -0.64 13.93 15.44
CA GLN A 144 -0.63 15.26 16.08
C GLN A 144 -1.09 15.24 17.53
N GLY A 145 -1.93 14.28 17.91
CA GLY A 145 -2.48 14.16 19.27
C GLY A 145 -1.71 13.15 20.12
N ASP A 146 -1.96 13.16 21.40
CA ASP A 146 -1.33 12.33 22.44
C ASP A 146 -2.20 11.14 22.87
N SER A 147 -3.30 10.88 22.18
CA SER A 147 -4.28 9.83 22.55
C SER A 147 -3.69 8.42 22.66
N MET A 148 -2.61 8.17 21.95
CA MET A 148 -1.91 6.87 21.94
C MET A 148 -0.55 6.92 22.66
N SER A 149 -0.25 8.02 23.35
CA SER A 149 0.94 8.15 24.19
C SER A 149 0.77 7.40 25.50
N THR A 150 1.84 6.76 25.98
CA THR A 150 1.88 5.99 27.23
C THR A 150 3.07 6.39 28.10
N GLY A 151 3.01 6.03 29.39
CA GLY A 151 4.08 6.29 30.34
C GLY A 151 4.06 7.72 30.89
N GLU A 152 4.94 7.95 31.87
CA GLU A 152 5.05 9.25 32.53
C GLU A 152 5.52 10.33 31.53
N GLY A 153 4.77 11.41 31.45
CA GLY A 153 5.00 12.49 30.48
C GLY A 153 4.78 12.09 29.01
N GLY A 154 4.08 10.96 28.73
CA GLY A 154 3.81 10.50 27.37
C GLY A 154 5.03 9.93 26.65
N ALA A 155 6.01 9.42 27.39
CA ALA A 155 7.29 8.97 26.81
C ALA A 155 7.22 7.68 25.99
N GLY A 156 6.12 6.90 26.11
CA GLY A 156 5.91 5.64 25.38
C GLY A 156 4.75 5.70 24.39
N GLY A 157 4.48 4.58 23.74
CA GLY A 157 3.38 4.45 22.78
C GLY A 157 3.62 5.19 21.47
N ILE A 158 2.55 5.59 20.81
CA ILE A 158 2.58 6.45 19.61
C ILE A 158 2.41 7.90 20.05
N ARG A 159 3.39 8.73 19.75
CA ARG A 159 3.51 10.10 20.24
C ARG A 159 3.23 11.13 19.14
N PRO A 160 2.92 12.39 19.52
CA PRO A 160 2.86 13.49 18.56
C PRO A 160 4.16 13.59 17.74
N GLY A 161 4.01 13.68 16.41
CA GLY A 161 5.10 13.71 15.45
C GLY A 161 5.61 12.35 15.01
N ASP A 162 5.17 11.24 15.60
CA ASP A 162 5.44 9.91 15.08
C ASP A 162 4.70 9.68 13.77
N ARG A 163 5.24 8.79 12.92
CA ARG A 163 4.58 8.36 11.69
C ARG A 163 3.96 6.99 11.85
N ILE A 164 2.74 6.85 11.38
CA ILE A 164 2.01 5.59 11.33
C ILE A 164 1.71 5.22 9.88
N TYR A 165 1.85 3.94 9.59
CA TYR A 165 1.62 3.36 8.27
C TYR A 165 0.33 2.56 8.33
N VAL A 166 -0.63 2.95 7.50
CA VAL A 166 -2.01 2.46 7.54
C VAL A 166 -2.32 1.69 6.28
N ASP A 167 -2.95 0.55 6.45
CA ASP A 167 -3.48 -0.29 5.38
C ASP A 167 -4.99 -0.05 5.25
N PRO A 168 -5.47 0.70 4.23
CA PRO A 168 -6.89 0.94 4.04
C PRO A 168 -7.65 -0.30 3.56
N GLY A 169 -6.94 -1.31 3.08
CA GLY A 169 -7.53 -2.60 2.68
C GLY A 169 -7.83 -3.53 3.84
N ASP A 170 -7.26 -3.27 5.04
CA ASP A 170 -7.49 -4.09 6.24
C ASP A 170 -8.43 -3.36 7.21
N LEU A 171 -9.73 -3.59 7.03
CA LEU A 171 -10.81 -2.99 7.82
C LEU A 171 -11.34 -3.94 8.91
N ASP A 172 -10.87 -5.17 8.97
CA ASP A 172 -11.30 -6.17 9.93
C ASP A 172 -10.85 -5.80 11.34
N LEU A 173 -11.81 -5.60 12.24
CA LEU A 173 -11.54 -5.27 13.63
C LEU A 173 -11.05 -6.52 14.40
N ARG A 174 -9.79 -6.49 14.84
CA ARG A 174 -9.16 -7.54 15.64
C ARG A 174 -8.65 -6.98 16.95
N GLU A 175 -8.96 -7.67 18.05
CA GLU A 175 -8.54 -7.25 19.39
C GLU A 175 -7.03 -7.02 19.50
N GLY A 176 -6.63 -5.97 20.20
CA GLY A 176 -5.24 -5.55 20.39
C GLY A 176 -4.64 -4.74 19.24
N ARG A 177 -5.29 -4.69 18.06
CA ARG A 177 -4.78 -3.93 16.92
C ARG A 177 -5.16 -2.47 17.00
N ILE A 178 -4.37 -1.64 16.31
CA ILE A 178 -4.54 -0.18 16.23
C ILE A 178 -5.14 0.18 14.87
N TYR A 179 -6.08 1.12 14.89
CA TYR A 179 -6.79 1.58 13.70
C TYR A 179 -6.81 3.10 13.63
N VAL A 180 -6.78 3.62 12.41
CA VAL A 180 -7.21 4.98 12.13
C VAL A 180 -8.70 4.94 11.87
N LEU A 181 -9.41 5.86 12.51
CA LEU A 181 -10.86 5.93 12.53
C LEU A 181 -11.30 7.35 12.18
N HIS A 182 -12.43 7.47 11.53
CA HIS A 182 -13.16 8.71 11.44
C HIS A 182 -14.34 8.64 12.43
N VAL A 183 -14.38 9.55 13.40
CA VAL A 183 -15.47 9.70 14.38
C VAL A 183 -16.20 11.00 14.08
N PRO A 184 -17.53 10.97 13.86
CA PRO A 184 -18.31 12.18 13.62
C PRO A 184 -18.11 13.21 14.74
N GLY A 185 -17.81 14.44 14.37
CA GLY A 185 -17.54 15.53 15.33
C GLY A 185 -16.14 15.57 15.94
N LEU A 186 -15.37 14.47 15.86
CA LEU A 186 -13.98 14.40 16.34
C LEU A 186 -12.97 14.37 15.18
N GLY A 187 -13.37 13.91 13.99
CA GLY A 187 -12.48 13.75 12.83
C GLY A 187 -11.66 12.47 12.88
N LEU A 188 -10.47 12.51 12.28
CA LEU A 188 -9.56 11.35 12.25
C LEU A 188 -8.89 11.17 13.62
N THR A 189 -8.87 9.95 14.10
CA THR A 189 -8.25 9.58 15.38
C THR A 189 -7.61 8.19 15.31
N VAL A 190 -6.68 7.92 16.22
CA VAL A 190 -6.03 6.61 16.36
C VAL A 190 -6.50 5.97 17.64
N LYS A 191 -6.96 4.74 17.57
CA LYS A 191 -7.44 3.97 18.73
C LYS A 191 -7.01 2.51 18.62
N ARG A 192 -6.99 1.83 19.75
CA ARG A 192 -6.75 0.39 19.87
C ARG A 192 -8.06 -0.33 20.18
N LEU A 193 -8.32 -1.42 19.47
CA LEU A 193 -9.47 -2.26 19.79
C LEU A 193 -9.16 -3.11 21.03
N ARG A 194 -9.98 -2.97 22.06
CA ARG A 194 -9.89 -3.76 23.28
C ARG A 194 -11.23 -4.36 23.64
N ARG A 195 -11.20 -5.49 24.35
CA ARG A 195 -12.39 -6.16 24.87
C ARG A 195 -12.55 -5.86 26.36
N PHE A 196 -13.76 -5.45 26.73
CA PHE A 196 -14.17 -5.29 28.12
C PHE A 196 -15.45 -6.10 28.34
N GLY A 197 -15.31 -7.25 28.99
CA GLY A 197 -16.41 -8.22 29.10
C GLY A 197 -16.87 -8.70 27.72
N PRO A 198 -18.17 -8.65 27.41
CA PRO A 198 -18.71 -9.05 26.11
C PRO A 198 -18.54 -7.98 25.01
N HIS A 199 -18.13 -6.76 25.36
CA HIS A 199 -18.13 -5.62 24.45
C HIS A 199 -16.73 -5.28 23.92
N LEU A 200 -16.68 -4.88 22.66
CA LEU A 200 -15.49 -4.32 22.01
C LEU A 200 -15.55 -2.79 22.11
N TRP A 201 -14.40 -2.19 22.37
CA TRP A 201 -14.23 -0.75 22.47
C TRP A 201 -12.99 -0.30 21.73
N LEU A 202 -13.07 0.84 21.09
CA LEU A 202 -11.95 1.56 20.50
C LEU A 202 -11.40 2.53 21.54
N THR A 203 -10.29 2.18 22.16
CA THR A 203 -9.72 2.90 23.30
C THR A 203 -8.44 3.62 22.91
N SER A 204 -8.17 4.72 23.59
CA SER A 204 -6.85 5.34 23.60
C SER A 204 -5.91 4.55 24.50
N ASP A 205 -4.60 4.58 24.21
CA ASP A 205 -3.59 4.09 25.14
C ASP A 205 -3.34 5.13 26.27
N ASN A 206 -3.61 6.41 26.01
CA ASN A 206 -3.70 7.46 27.02
C ASN A 206 -5.12 7.46 27.65
N PRO A 207 -5.24 7.21 28.97
CA PRO A 207 -6.54 7.10 29.65
C PRO A 207 -7.31 8.42 29.70
N ASP A 208 -6.69 9.57 29.47
CA ASP A 208 -7.35 10.87 29.48
C ASP A 208 -8.31 11.06 28.30
N HIS A 209 -8.24 10.18 27.30
CA HIS A 209 -9.12 10.21 26.13
C HIS A 209 -10.22 9.14 26.23
N PRO A 210 -11.48 9.52 26.04
CA PRO A 210 -12.60 8.60 26.19
C PRO A 210 -12.58 7.50 25.12
N PRO A 211 -13.09 6.31 25.47
CA PRO A 211 -13.31 5.23 24.51
C PRO A 211 -14.45 5.58 23.55
N VAL A 212 -14.45 4.96 22.39
CA VAL A 212 -15.47 5.08 21.34
C VAL A 212 -16.00 3.68 21.04
N LYS A 213 -17.30 3.55 20.80
CA LYS A 213 -17.85 2.28 20.35
C LYS A 213 -17.57 2.05 18.86
N PRO A 214 -17.35 0.82 18.43
CA PRO A 214 -17.09 0.53 16.99
C PRO A 214 -18.19 1.06 16.07
N GLU A 215 -19.45 1.02 16.49
CA GLU A 215 -20.59 1.52 15.72
C GLU A 215 -20.67 3.04 15.60
N GLU A 216 -19.91 3.78 16.40
CA GLU A 216 -19.83 5.25 16.38
C GLU A 216 -18.70 5.77 15.48
N ALA A 217 -17.91 4.87 14.89
CA ALA A 217 -16.74 5.22 14.09
C ALA A 217 -16.71 4.50 12.76
N THR A 218 -16.14 5.15 11.76
CA THR A 218 -15.81 4.52 10.47
C THR A 218 -14.34 4.15 10.47
N VAL A 219 -14.01 2.88 10.19
CA VAL A 219 -12.62 2.42 10.08
C VAL A 219 -12.04 2.92 8.76
N VAL A 220 -10.92 3.64 8.84
CA VAL A 220 -10.14 4.11 7.68
C VAL A 220 -9.12 3.05 7.27
N GLY A 221 -8.51 2.37 8.25
CA GLY A 221 -7.56 1.29 7.99
C GLY A 221 -6.81 0.88 9.27
N ARG A 222 -6.12 -0.26 9.17
CA ARG A 222 -5.30 -0.77 10.27
C ARG A 222 -3.88 -0.20 10.22
N VAL A 223 -3.38 0.24 11.38
CA VAL A 223 -1.97 0.59 11.56
C VAL A 223 -1.15 -0.70 11.60
N TYR A 224 -0.24 -0.88 10.65
CA TYR A 224 0.61 -2.06 10.58
C TYR A 224 2.07 -1.79 10.93
N PHE A 225 2.50 -0.53 10.89
CA PHE A 225 3.83 -0.11 11.29
C PHE A 225 3.79 1.29 11.93
N HIS A 226 4.67 1.52 12.88
CA HIS A 226 4.84 2.78 13.58
C HIS A 226 6.32 3.15 13.59
N GLN A 227 6.63 4.38 13.20
CA GLN A 227 7.96 4.94 13.18
C GLN A 227 8.04 6.10 14.16
N PRO A 228 8.78 5.97 15.28
CA PRO A 228 8.95 7.06 16.23
C PRO A 228 9.67 8.26 15.60
N ARG A 229 9.22 9.47 15.97
CA ARG A 229 9.94 10.70 15.65
C ARG A 229 11.15 10.80 16.56
N GLY A 230 12.28 10.46 16.05
CA GLY A 230 13.50 10.61 16.83
C GLY A 230 14.47 9.51 16.45
N ASN A 231 15.28 9.86 15.63
CA ASN A 231 16.66 9.54 15.31
C ASN A 231 16.89 9.78 13.83
N ARG A 232 16.58 11.00 13.37
CA ARG A 232 17.31 11.51 12.21
C ARG A 232 18.67 11.91 12.77
N LEU A 233 19.64 10.99 12.70
CA LEU A 233 21.04 11.28 12.82
C LEU A 233 21.49 12.08 11.61
#